data_9f69c1fc37269681887466f6a0d227a3
#
_entry.id   9f69c1fc37269681887466f6a0d227a3
#
_cell.length_a   1.000
_cell.length_b   1.000
_cell.length_c   1.000
_cell.angle_alpha   90.00
_cell.angle_beta   90.00
_cell.angle_gamma   90.00
#
_symmetry.space_group_name_H-M   'P 1'
#
loop_
_entity.id
_entity.type
_entity.pdbx_description
1 polymer ?
#
loop_
_entity_poly.entity_id
_entity_poly.type
_entity_poly.pdbx_seq_one_letter_code
_entity_poly.pdbx_strand_id
1 'polypeptide(L)'
;RFDAVLALDNNQPMLAQAAEYVQAQQLKNVTLRCGEIAELPADFHPDCVVLNMVLHHTPSPAEVIAEVSCVLPAQAVLLVCELSHHQQSWVRESCGDIWLGFEPSELTTWLAQSGFACEHSQYLALRNGFQIQIHAARKLPVSIHSI
;
A
#
# COMPACT_ATOMS: atom_id res chain seq x y z
N ARG A 1 -12.38 -10.00 7.03
CA ARG A 1 -12.21 -11.24 6.25
C ARG A 1 -12.54 -10.92 4.81
N PHE A 2 -11.67 -11.30 3.89
CA PHE A 2 -11.84 -11.09 2.44
C PHE A 2 -12.20 -12.43 1.79
N ASP A 3 -13.04 -12.40 0.75
CA ASP A 3 -13.41 -13.61 -0.01
C ASP A 3 -12.29 -14.06 -0.93
N ALA A 4 -11.56 -13.10 -1.54
CA ALA A 4 -10.38 -13.34 -2.36
C ALA A 4 -9.31 -12.27 -2.06
N VAL A 5 -8.04 -12.69 -2.10
CA VAL A 5 -6.88 -11.81 -1.92
C VAL A 5 -5.89 -12.09 -3.03
N LEU A 6 -5.48 -11.06 -3.75
CA LEU A 6 -4.32 -11.08 -4.61
C LEU A 6 -3.16 -10.40 -3.89
N ALA A 7 -2.13 -11.16 -3.54
CA ALA A 7 -0.88 -10.64 -2.99
C ALA A 7 0.12 -10.45 -4.14
N LEU A 8 0.53 -9.21 -4.35
CA LEU A 8 1.40 -8.78 -5.43
C LEU A 8 2.74 -8.32 -4.85
N ASP A 9 3.83 -8.83 -5.38
CA ASP A 9 5.18 -8.43 -5.04
C ASP A 9 6.09 -8.64 -6.25
N ASN A 10 7.08 -7.79 -6.47
CA ASN A 10 8.06 -7.97 -7.53
C ASN A 10 9.30 -8.77 -7.08
N ASN A 11 9.38 -9.15 -5.81
CA ASN A 11 10.46 -9.91 -5.21
C ASN A 11 10.11 -11.41 -5.10
N GLN A 12 10.66 -12.23 -5.97
CA GLN A 12 10.42 -13.69 -5.98
C GLN A 12 10.75 -14.40 -4.66
N PRO A 13 11.88 -14.13 -3.98
CA PRO A 13 12.16 -14.69 -2.67
C PRO A 13 11.08 -14.39 -1.62
N MET A 14 10.54 -13.17 -1.62
CA MET A 14 9.44 -12.80 -0.70
C MET A 14 8.16 -13.57 -1.03
N LEU A 15 7.83 -13.74 -2.30
CA LEU A 15 6.68 -14.56 -2.74
C LEU A 15 6.85 -16.03 -2.37
N ALA A 16 8.06 -16.57 -2.42
CA ALA A 16 8.33 -17.94 -1.99
C ALA A 16 8.04 -18.13 -0.49
N GLN A 17 8.50 -17.20 0.35
CA GLN A 17 8.18 -17.22 1.78
C GLN A 17 6.68 -17.05 2.04
N ALA A 18 6.02 -16.16 1.29
CA ALA A 18 4.57 -15.98 1.38
C ALA A 18 3.83 -17.27 0.99
N ALA A 19 4.30 -18.00 -0.02
CA ALA A 19 3.71 -19.27 -0.45
C ALA A 19 3.79 -20.33 0.65
N GLU A 20 4.93 -20.45 1.33
CA GLU A 20 5.10 -21.35 2.48
C GLU A 20 4.10 -21.00 3.60
N TYR A 21 3.95 -19.71 3.91
CA TYR A 21 3.01 -19.26 4.92
C TYR A 21 1.55 -19.54 4.52
N VAL A 22 1.15 -19.21 3.29
CA VAL A 22 -0.19 -19.47 2.75
C VAL A 22 -0.53 -20.96 2.83
N GLN A 23 0.42 -21.82 2.47
CA GLN A 23 0.27 -23.28 2.56
C GLN A 23 0.14 -23.76 4.03
N ALA A 24 1.03 -23.31 4.91
CA ALA A 24 1.03 -23.69 6.31
C ALA A 24 -0.27 -23.27 7.03
N GLN A 25 -0.82 -22.11 6.68
CA GLN A 25 -2.08 -21.59 7.23
C GLN A 25 -3.32 -22.08 6.47
N GLN A 26 -3.15 -22.90 5.43
CA GLN A 26 -4.24 -23.43 4.59
C GLN A 26 -5.17 -22.34 4.02
N LEU A 27 -4.62 -21.19 3.63
CA LEU A 27 -5.36 -20.06 3.08
C LEU A 27 -5.73 -20.36 1.61
N LYS A 28 -7.00 -20.71 1.37
CA LYS A 28 -7.49 -21.11 0.05
C LYS A 28 -7.91 -19.94 -0.84
N ASN A 29 -8.04 -18.75 -0.24
CA ASN A 29 -8.52 -17.54 -0.89
C ASN A 29 -7.41 -16.56 -1.25
N VAL A 30 -6.14 -16.96 -1.14
CA VAL A 30 -4.97 -16.13 -1.44
C VAL A 30 -4.31 -16.62 -2.72
N THR A 31 -4.14 -15.72 -3.67
CA THR A 31 -3.36 -15.91 -4.90
C THR A 31 -2.11 -15.04 -4.81
N LEU A 32 -0.95 -15.62 -5.08
CA LEU A 32 0.33 -14.90 -5.14
C LEU A 32 0.69 -14.63 -6.59
N ARG A 33 1.13 -13.42 -6.89
CA ARG A 33 1.54 -13.01 -8.23
C ARG A 33 2.81 -12.18 -8.16
N CYS A 34 3.80 -12.52 -9.00
CA CYS A 34 4.95 -11.67 -9.23
C CYS A 34 4.61 -10.60 -10.27
N GLY A 35 4.89 -9.34 -9.95
CA GLY A 35 4.65 -8.22 -10.84
C GLY A 35 4.34 -6.93 -10.10
N GLU A 36 3.93 -5.92 -10.86
CA GLU A 36 3.62 -4.58 -10.37
C GLU A 36 2.14 -4.23 -10.62
N ILE A 37 1.67 -3.18 -9.95
CA ILE A 37 0.27 -2.71 -10.04
C ILE A 37 -0.09 -2.36 -11.48
N ALA A 38 0.82 -1.70 -12.21
CA ALA A 38 0.63 -1.32 -13.59
C ALA A 38 0.41 -2.50 -14.56
N GLU A 39 0.79 -3.72 -14.16
CA GLU A 39 0.64 -4.95 -14.94
C GLU A 39 -0.70 -5.67 -14.67
N LEU A 40 -1.54 -5.13 -13.79
CA LEU A 40 -2.84 -5.70 -13.51
C LEU A 40 -3.79 -5.49 -14.71
N PRO A 41 -4.68 -6.47 -14.99
CA PRO A 41 -5.66 -6.32 -16.05
C PRO A 41 -6.56 -5.09 -15.84
N ALA A 42 -6.96 -4.44 -16.93
CA ALA A 42 -7.80 -3.23 -16.87
C ALA A 42 -9.19 -3.48 -16.27
N ASP A 43 -9.64 -4.74 -16.27
CA ASP A 43 -10.90 -5.20 -15.67
C ASP A 43 -10.73 -5.70 -14.22
N PHE A 44 -9.54 -5.56 -13.65
CA PHE A 44 -9.30 -5.88 -12.24
C PHE A 44 -9.75 -4.73 -11.36
N HIS A 45 -10.84 -4.90 -10.63
CA HIS A 45 -11.44 -3.89 -9.78
C HIS A 45 -11.59 -4.39 -8.34
N PRO A 46 -10.55 -4.26 -7.51
CA PRO A 46 -10.63 -4.70 -6.12
C PRO A 46 -11.46 -3.73 -5.27
N ASP A 47 -12.13 -4.26 -4.25
CA ASP A 47 -12.86 -3.43 -3.26
C ASP A 47 -11.91 -2.75 -2.28
N CYS A 48 -10.71 -3.30 -2.12
CA CYS A 48 -9.70 -2.80 -1.20
C CYS A 48 -8.30 -3.10 -1.73
N VAL A 49 -7.41 -2.11 -1.62
CA VAL A 49 -5.96 -2.30 -1.79
C VAL A 49 -5.27 -1.98 -0.47
N VAL A 50 -4.26 -2.77 -0.11
CA VAL A 50 -3.43 -2.56 1.07
C VAL A 50 -1.99 -2.38 0.62
N LEU A 51 -1.42 -1.20 0.87
CA LEU A 51 0.02 -0.92 0.76
C LEU A 51 0.61 -1.06 2.17
N ASN A 52 1.29 -2.18 2.42
CA ASN A 52 1.86 -2.46 3.73
C ASN A 52 3.38 -2.44 3.67
N MET A 53 3.99 -1.39 4.19
CA MET A 53 5.46 -1.22 4.22
C MET A 53 6.08 -1.29 2.81
N VAL A 54 5.49 -0.59 1.86
CA VAL A 54 5.86 -0.61 0.43
C VAL A 54 6.49 0.70 0.00
N LEU A 55 5.89 1.83 0.38
CA LEU A 55 6.20 3.14 -0.21
C LEU A 55 7.64 3.60 0.07
N HIS A 56 8.18 3.28 1.25
CA HIS A 56 9.54 3.68 1.61
C HIS A 56 10.64 2.93 0.81
N HIS A 57 10.28 1.89 0.07
CA HIS A 57 11.16 1.20 -0.86
C HIS A 57 11.02 1.67 -2.31
N THR A 58 10.06 2.55 -2.62
CA THR A 58 9.79 3.00 -3.98
C THR A 58 10.46 4.35 -4.28
N PRO A 59 10.97 4.57 -5.51
CA PRO A 59 11.54 5.86 -5.88
C PRO A 59 10.51 7.00 -5.85
N SER A 60 9.26 6.72 -6.22
CA SER A 60 8.16 7.69 -6.37
C SER A 60 6.91 7.24 -5.63
N PRO A 61 6.83 7.41 -4.29
CA PRO A 61 5.67 6.97 -3.50
C PRO A 61 4.32 7.53 -3.98
N ALA A 62 4.31 8.80 -4.39
CA ALA A 62 3.10 9.46 -4.91
C ALA A 62 2.59 8.80 -6.20
N GLU A 63 3.50 8.36 -7.09
CA GLU A 63 3.14 7.65 -8.33
C GLU A 63 2.50 6.30 -8.03
N VAL A 64 3.02 5.54 -7.06
CA VAL A 64 2.41 4.27 -6.63
C VAL A 64 0.98 4.48 -6.14
N ILE A 65 0.72 5.52 -5.35
CA ILE A 65 -0.64 5.85 -4.90
C ILE A 65 -1.53 6.24 -6.09
N ALA A 66 -1.00 6.95 -7.07
CA ALA A 66 -1.74 7.30 -8.30
C ALA A 66 -2.06 6.06 -9.15
N GLU A 67 -1.13 5.11 -9.29
CA GLU A 67 -1.37 3.82 -9.97
C GLU A 67 -2.46 3.01 -9.26
N VAL A 68 -2.42 2.91 -7.94
CA VAL A 68 -3.50 2.28 -7.14
C VAL A 68 -4.83 2.96 -7.40
N SER A 69 -4.83 4.30 -7.53
CA SER A 69 -6.05 5.05 -7.84
C SER A 69 -6.65 4.65 -9.20
N CYS A 70 -5.83 4.27 -10.18
CA CYS A 70 -6.33 3.85 -11.50
C CYS A 70 -7.05 2.49 -11.47
N VAL A 71 -6.66 1.58 -10.58
CA VAL A 71 -7.28 0.25 -10.49
C VAL A 71 -8.46 0.19 -9.51
N LEU A 72 -8.55 1.13 -8.57
CA LEU A 72 -9.62 1.16 -7.59
C LEU A 72 -10.89 1.83 -8.15
N PRO A 73 -12.04 1.15 -8.10
CA PRO A 73 -13.32 1.78 -8.44
C PRO A 73 -13.73 2.82 -7.38
N ALA A 74 -14.68 3.67 -7.72
CA ALA A 74 -15.25 4.62 -6.77
C ALA A 74 -15.80 3.90 -5.53
N GLN A 75 -15.61 4.49 -4.37
CA GLN A 75 -15.96 3.96 -3.04
C GLN A 75 -15.10 2.81 -2.53
N ALA A 76 -14.19 2.25 -3.33
CA ALA A 76 -13.20 1.28 -2.85
C ALA A 76 -12.23 1.91 -1.83
N VAL A 77 -11.60 1.08 -1.03
CA VAL A 77 -10.73 1.52 0.07
C VAL A 77 -9.26 1.30 -0.27
N LEU A 78 -8.43 2.29 0.00
CA LEU A 78 -6.99 2.17 0.07
C LEU A 78 -6.56 2.24 1.54
N LEU A 79 -5.87 1.21 2.00
CA LEU A 79 -5.22 1.18 3.31
C LEU A 79 -3.72 1.32 3.11
N VAL A 80 -3.13 2.36 3.67
CA VAL A 80 -1.68 2.59 3.67
C VAL A 80 -1.16 2.38 5.08
N CYS A 81 -0.19 1.48 5.23
CA CYS A 81 0.53 1.23 6.48
C CYS A 81 2.01 1.50 6.22
N GLU A 82 2.57 2.50 6.87
CA GLU A 82 3.92 2.99 6.62
C GLU A 82 4.64 3.46 7.88
N LEU A 83 5.97 3.59 7.78
CA LEU A 83 6.78 4.20 8.81
C LEU A 83 6.51 5.71 8.87
N SER A 84 6.28 6.23 10.07
CA SER A 84 6.41 7.66 10.32
C SER A 84 7.87 8.08 10.17
N HIS A 85 8.12 9.33 9.77
CA HIS A 85 9.47 9.84 9.61
C HIS A 85 10.35 9.59 10.84
N HIS A 86 11.58 9.11 10.62
CA HIS A 86 12.55 8.80 11.66
C HIS A 86 13.98 9.14 11.23
N GLN A 87 14.90 9.16 12.18
CA GLN A 87 16.32 9.52 11.92
C GLN A 87 17.27 8.31 11.94
N GLN A 88 16.75 7.09 11.90
CA GLN A 88 17.55 5.87 11.96
C GLN A 88 18.12 5.53 10.57
N SER A 89 19.25 6.15 10.21
CA SER A 89 19.86 6.04 8.87
C SER A 89 20.36 4.64 8.51
N TRP A 90 20.61 3.80 9.50
CA TRP A 90 21.11 2.43 9.29
C TRP A 90 20.17 1.55 8.46
N VAL A 91 18.87 1.85 8.43
CA VAL A 91 17.88 1.09 7.64
C VAL A 91 18.15 1.16 6.13
N ARG A 92 18.78 2.23 5.65
CA ARG A 92 19.15 2.36 4.23
C ARG A 92 20.09 1.27 3.78
N GLU A 93 21.07 0.95 4.60
CA GLU A 93 22.09 -0.07 4.29
C GLU A 93 21.59 -1.49 4.61
N SER A 94 20.84 -1.64 5.70
CA SER A 94 20.44 -2.95 6.20
C SER A 94 19.11 -3.45 5.63
N CYS A 95 18.18 -2.55 5.27
CA CYS A 95 16.85 -2.89 4.81
C CYS A 95 16.57 -2.44 3.36
N GLY A 96 17.43 -1.62 2.77
CA GLY A 96 17.25 -1.08 1.43
C GLY A 96 16.21 0.04 1.35
N ASP A 97 15.94 0.72 2.48
CA ASP A 97 14.99 1.81 2.53
C ASP A 97 15.51 3.02 1.74
N ILE A 98 14.72 3.50 0.80
CA ILE A 98 15.00 4.73 0.05
C ILE A 98 14.63 5.94 0.91
N TRP A 99 13.49 5.84 1.63
CA TRP A 99 12.94 6.89 2.48
C TRP A 99 13.03 6.49 3.96
N LEU A 100 13.28 7.44 4.84
CA LEU A 100 13.28 7.26 6.30
C LEU A 100 11.87 7.47 6.88
N GLY A 101 10.87 6.81 6.30
CA GLY A 101 9.48 7.05 6.61
C GLY A 101 8.96 8.39 6.08
N PHE A 102 7.73 8.71 6.39
CA PHE A 102 7.02 9.87 5.85
C PHE A 102 6.37 10.69 6.96
N GLU A 103 6.27 11.99 6.75
CA GLU A 103 5.40 12.84 7.57
C GLU A 103 3.93 12.52 7.24
N PRO A 104 3.02 12.52 8.22
CA PRO A 104 1.60 12.25 7.96
C PRO A 104 0.98 13.16 6.90
N SER A 105 1.42 14.42 6.83
CA SER A 105 0.97 15.39 5.83
C SER A 105 1.38 15.05 4.40
N GLU A 106 2.51 14.36 4.20
CA GLU A 106 2.94 13.90 2.88
C GLU A 106 1.98 12.83 2.36
N LEU A 107 1.72 11.79 3.16
CA LEU A 107 0.81 10.70 2.79
C LEU A 107 -0.61 11.20 2.53
N THR A 108 -1.15 12.05 3.41
CA THR A 108 -2.50 12.58 3.22
C THR A 108 -2.60 13.51 2.02
N THR A 109 -1.55 14.24 1.69
CA THR A 109 -1.48 15.08 0.49
C THR A 109 -1.47 14.21 -0.78
N TRP A 110 -0.65 13.18 -0.85
CA TRP A 110 -0.60 12.28 -2.01
C TRP A 110 -1.92 11.51 -2.21
N LEU A 111 -2.54 11.07 -1.11
CA LEU A 111 -3.88 10.47 -1.14
C LEU A 111 -4.91 11.44 -1.74
N ALA A 112 -4.96 12.68 -1.25
CA ALA A 112 -5.90 13.69 -1.76
C ALA A 112 -5.66 14.02 -3.24
N GLN A 113 -4.40 14.19 -3.65
CA GLN A 113 -4.01 14.44 -5.04
C GLN A 113 -4.39 13.30 -5.99
N SER A 114 -4.42 12.05 -5.47
CA SER A 114 -4.81 10.84 -6.21
C SER A 114 -6.31 10.54 -6.13
N GLY A 115 -7.12 11.47 -5.61
CA GLY A 115 -8.57 11.35 -5.57
C GLY A 115 -9.10 10.45 -4.46
N PHE A 116 -8.39 10.38 -3.33
CA PHE A 116 -8.84 9.71 -2.12
C PHE A 116 -9.22 10.71 -1.03
N ALA A 117 -10.25 10.40 -0.25
CA ALA A 117 -10.55 11.05 1.02
C ALA A 117 -10.01 10.17 2.17
N CYS A 118 -9.08 10.69 2.95
CA CYS A 118 -8.61 10.00 4.15
C CYS A 118 -9.70 10.08 5.22
N GLU A 119 -10.27 8.93 5.59
CA GLU A 119 -11.38 8.83 6.55
C GLU A 119 -10.87 8.53 7.97
N HIS A 120 -9.74 7.85 8.08
CA HIS A 120 -9.21 7.44 9.37
C HIS A 120 -7.69 7.38 9.35
N SER A 121 -7.07 7.81 10.45
CA SER A 121 -5.62 7.69 10.66
C SER A 121 -5.34 7.16 12.07
N GLN A 122 -4.38 6.25 12.16
CA GLN A 122 -3.93 5.66 13.42
C GLN A 122 -2.42 5.60 13.48
N TYR A 123 -1.85 5.75 14.67
CA TYR A 123 -0.42 5.74 14.91
C TYR A 123 -0.08 4.71 15.98
N LEU A 124 0.94 3.89 15.73
CA LEU A 124 1.38 2.82 16.62
C LEU A 124 2.87 2.97 16.91
N ALA A 125 3.22 3.30 18.14
CA ALA A 125 4.62 3.30 18.57
C ALA A 125 5.10 1.86 18.79
N LEU A 126 6.25 1.52 18.20
CA LEU A 126 6.89 0.23 18.36
C LEU A 126 7.98 0.27 19.44
N ARG A 127 8.25 -0.89 20.05
CA ARG A 127 9.28 -1.00 21.10
C ARG A 127 10.71 -0.70 20.63
N ASN A 128 10.96 -0.81 19.33
CA ASN A 128 12.26 -0.55 18.71
C ASN A 128 12.51 0.92 18.33
N GLY A 129 11.62 1.84 18.78
CA GLY A 129 11.75 3.27 18.53
C GLY A 129 11.18 3.76 17.19
N PHE A 130 10.61 2.87 16.37
CA PHE A 130 9.84 3.26 15.20
C PHE A 130 8.38 3.56 15.56
N GLN A 131 7.73 4.33 14.72
CA GLN A 131 6.29 4.52 14.75
C GLN A 131 5.71 4.15 13.38
N ILE A 132 4.63 3.39 13.39
CA ILE A 132 3.84 3.08 12.20
C ILE A 132 2.66 4.05 12.16
N GLN A 133 2.35 4.53 10.98
CA GLN A 133 1.13 5.26 10.65
C GLN A 133 0.27 4.43 9.71
N ILE A 134 -1.03 4.44 9.96
CA ILE A 134 -2.02 3.71 9.15
C ILE A 134 -3.07 4.72 8.70
N HIS A 135 -3.32 4.80 7.41
CA HIS A 135 -4.32 5.66 6.80
C HIS A 135 -5.32 4.83 6.01
N ALA A 136 -6.59 4.92 6.37
CA ALA A 136 -7.69 4.36 5.58
C ALA A 136 -8.32 5.48 4.76
N ALA A 137 -8.30 5.33 3.44
CA ALA A 137 -8.77 6.33 2.50
C ALA A 137 -9.76 5.73 1.50
N ARG A 138 -10.79 6.47 1.17
CA ARG A 138 -11.85 6.07 0.24
C ARG A 138 -11.66 6.76 -1.11
N LYS A 139 -11.74 5.98 -2.17
CA LYS A 139 -11.72 6.51 -3.55
C LYS A 139 -12.96 7.36 -3.80
N LEU A 140 -12.74 8.61 -4.14
CA LEU A 140 -13.82 9.53 -4.50
C LEU A 140 -14.37 9.19 -5.90
N PRO A 141 -15.66 9.44 -6.15
CA PRO A 141 -16.20 9.41 -7.50
C PRO A 141 -15.45 10.39 -8.40
N VAL A 142 -15.23 10.00 -9.64
CA VAL A 142 -14.72 10.95 -10.65
C VAL A 142 -15.79 12.00 -10.85
N SER A 143 -15.51 13.26 -10.49
CA SER A 143 -16.42 14.37 -10.79
C SER A 143 -16.43 14.60 -12.30
N ILE A 144 -17.46 14.10 -12.98
CA ILE A 144 -17.73 14.50 -14.36
C ILE A 144 -18.23 15.94 -14.28
N HIS A 145 -17.34 16.90 -14.44
CA HIS A 145 -17.77 18.26 -14.74
C HIS A 145 -18.40 18.20 -16.12
N SER A 146 -19.73 18.23 -16.16
CA SER A 146 -20.48 18.48 -17.41
C SER A 146 -20.00 19.82 -17.95
N ILE A 147 -19.42 19.79 -19.16
CA ILE A 147 -19.06 20.96 -19.97
C ILE A 147 -20.34 21.65 -20.42
#